data_a4338140aaa3c5efa54006146c687e53
#
_entry.id   a4338140aaa3c5efa54006146c687e53
#
_cell.length_a   1.000
_cell.length_b   1.000
_cell.length_c   1.000
_cell.angle_alpha   90.00
_cell.angle_beta   90.00
_cell.angle_gamma   90.00
#
_symmetry.space_group_name_H-M   'P 1'
#
loop_
_entity.id
_entity.type
_entity.pdbx_description
1 polymer ?
#
loop_
_entity_poly.entity_id
_entity_poly.type
_entity_poly.pdbx_seq_one_letter_code
_entity_poly.pdbx_strand_id
1 'polypeptide(L)'
;EMHCIEPMPTTAHNLKTAASAMDLTAEGFIIHHAAISSVDGLIAFPKAGKGGKSGAEAFNIDECKKPGMEKRCEDVPMLSLQSYVDTYVESKGPINILSIDVEGYDFDVLFGAGSALDRTEYVEFEYHNVGTWYYHHLSDAVHLLDGKGFNCYWAGNGKLWRINGCMHEIYNTWHFWSNVACVHRSQVSLSKTMERIFLETLAA
;
A
#
# COMPACT_ATOMS: atom_id res chain seq x y z
N GLU A 1 17.08 4.82 -4.44
CA GLU A 1 16.81 3.48 -3.91
C GLU A 1 15.32 3.11 -4.07
N MET A 2 15.02 1.85 -4.16
CA MET A 2 13.67 1.32 -4.23
C MET A 2 13.53 0.21 -3.18
N HIS A 3 12.49 0.29 -2.36
CA HIS A 3 12.19 -0.71 -1.34
C HIS A 3 10.96 -1.52 -1.75
N CYS A 4 11.08 -2.84 -1.70
CA CYS A 4 9.98 -3.78 -1.84
C CYS A 4 9.84 -4.53 -0.52
N ILE A 5 8.66 -4.50 0.07
CA ILE A 5 8.39 -5.12 1.36
C ILE A 5 7.35 -6.21 1.12
N GLU A 6 7.71 -7.45 1.40
CA GLU A 6 6.91 -8.63 1.08
C GLU A 6 6.85 -9.55 2.31
N PRO A 7 5.68 -9.78 2.89
CA PRO A 7 5.55 -10.62 4.07
C PRO A 7 5.52 -12.13 3.78
N MET A 8 5.15 -12.55 2.57
CA MET A 8 5.08 -13.98 2.24
C MET A 8 6.49 -14.57 2.11
N PRO A 9 6.92 -15.54 2.95
CA PRO A 9 8.29 -16.06 2.97
C PRO A 9 8.78 -16.54 1.62
N THR A 10 7.94 -17.31 0.91
CA THR A 10 8.29 -17.85 -0.42
C THR A 10 8.41 -16.75 -1.47
N THR A 11 7.50 -15.78 -1.45
CA THR A 11 7.51 -14.66 -2.41
C THR A 11 8.73 -13.76 -2.16
N ALA A 12 9.00 -13.41 -0.92
CA ALA A 12 10.18 -12.63 -0.53
C ALA A 12 11.49 -13.32 -0.95
N HIS A 13 11.58 -14.65 -0.78
CA HIS A 13 12.74 -15.42 -1.22
C HIS A 13 12.89 -15.38 -2.75
N ASN A 14 11.81 -15.60 -3.49
CA ASN A 14 11.82 -15.58 -4.95
C ASN A 14 12.19 -14.20 -5.51
N LEU A 15 11.65 -13.14 -4.90
CA LEU A 15 11.99 -11.76 -5.28
C LEU A 15 13.48 -11.46 -5.05
N LYS A 16 14.05 -11.85 -3.91
CA LYS A 16 15.49 -11.70 -3.61
C LYS A 16 16.35 -12.45 -4.63
N THR A 17 15.94 -13.67 -4.98
CA THR A 17 16.66 -14.49 -5.98
C THR A 17 16.62 -13.82 -7.36
N ALA A 18 15.44 -13.36 -7.79
CA ALA A 18 15.27 -12.69 -9.07
C ALA A 18 16.05 -11.37 -9.14
N ALA A 19 15.94 -10.54 -8.10
CA ALA A 19 16.65 -9.26 -8.02
C ALA A 19 18.18 -9.45 -8.10
N SER A 20 18.71 -10.48 -7.42
CA SER A 20 20.13 -10.81 -7.49
C SER A 20 20.53 -11.30 -8.89
N ALA A 21 19.72 -12.14 -9.52
CA ALA A 21 20.01 -12.63 -10.88
C ALA A 21 19.96 -11.53 -11.96
N MET A 22 19.26 -10.44 -11.68
CA MET A 22 19.13 -9.28 -12.57
C MET A 22 20.02 -8.09 -12.19
N ASP A 23 20.94 -8.26 -11.22
CA ASP A 23 21.81 -7.21 -10.66
C ASP A 23 21.09 -5.98 -10.09
N LEU A 24 19.78 -6.07 -9.84
CA LEU A 24 18.98 -4.95 -9.33
C LEU A 24 19.40 -4.49 -7.93
N THR A 25 19.97 -5.39 -7.13
CA THR A 25 20.52 -5.04 -5.81
C THR A 25 21.68 -4.03 -5.91
N ALA A 26 22.49 -4.13 -6.94
CA ALA A 26 23.57 -3.16 -7.19
C ALA A 26 23.02 -1.78 -7.63
N GLU A 27 21.79 -1.75 -8.17
CA GLU A 27 21.08 -0.54 -8.57
C GLU A 27 20.25 0.06 -7.42
N GLY A 28 20.36 -0.47 -6.20
CA GLY A 28 19.64 0.05 -5.03
C GLY A 28 18.22 -0.47 -4.86
N PHE A 29 17.91 -1.66 -5.43
CA PHE A 29 16.66 -2.36 -5.15
C PHE A 29 16.81 -3.23 -3.90
N ILE A 30 16.06 -2.92 -2.86
CA ILE A 30 16.15 -3.52 -1.53
C ILE A 30 14.85 -4.28 -1.25
N ILE A 31 14.97 -5.57 -0.88
CA ILE A 31 13.81 -6.41 -0.56
C ILE A 31 13.83 -6.78 0.91
N HIS A 32 12.79 -6.37 1.63
CA HIS A 32 12.58 -6.70 3.04
C HIS A 32 11.50 -7.77 3.19
N HIS A 33 11.83 -8.82 3.95
CA HIS A 33 10.87 -9.82 4.38
C HIS A 33 10.21 -9.33 5.67
N ALA A 34 9.12 -8.59 5.53
CA ALA A 34 8.36 -7.99 6.61
C ALA A 34 6.93 -7.66 6.15
N ALA A 35 6.02 -7.47 7.08
CA ALA A 35 4.71 -6.88 6.84
C ALA A 35 4.71 -5.40 7.24
N ILE A 36 3.92 -4.58 6.56
CA ILE A 36 3.66 -3.19 6.97
C ILE A 36 2.22 -3.07 7.44
N SER A 37 2.02 -2.36 8.55
CA SER A 37 0.72 -2.14 9.17
C SER A 37 0.69 -0.79 9.93
N SER A 38 -0.21 -0.65 10.89
CA SER A 38 -0.29 0.53 11.78
C SER A 38 0.60 0.44 13.03
N VAL A 39 1.09 -0.75 13.37
CA VAL A 39 1.84 -1.01 14.61
C VAL A 39 2.99 -1.98 14.38
N ASP A 40 3.96 -1.94 15.27
CA ASP A 40 5.09 -2.86 15.27
C ASP A 40 4.76 -4.13 16.04
N GLY A 41 5.28 -5.29 15.58
CA GLY A 41 5.06 -6.58 16.23
C GLY A 41 5.52 -7.76 15.39
N LEU A 42 4.83 -8.87 15.57
CA LEU A 42 4.98 -10.10 14.78
C LEU A 42 3.61 -10.51 14.25
N ILE A 43 3.58 -11.04 13.05
CA ILE A 43 2.39 -11.58 12.42
C ILE A 43 2.72 -12.89 11.71
N ALA A 44 1.84 -13.88 11.84
CA ALA A 44 2.04 -15.16 11.20
C ALA A 44 1.54 -15.14 9.75
N PHE A 45 2.42 -15.48 8.81
CA PHE A 45 2.11 -15.67 7.39
C PHE A 45 2.28 -17.12 6.95
N PRO A 46 1.48 -17.61 6.00
CA PRO A 46 1.65 -18.94 5.45
C PRO A 46 2.98 -19.08 4.70
N LYS A 47 3.71 -20.20 4.94
CA LYS A 47 5.03 -20.47 4.32
C LYS A 47 4.97 -20.66 2.82
N ALA A 48 3.87 -21.21 2.32
CA ALA A 48 3.66 -21.42 0.90
C ALA A 48 2.16 -21.43 0.58
N GLY A 49 1.77 -20.83 -0.53
CA GLY A 49 0.43 -20.96 -1.09
C GLY A 49 0.19 -22.37 -1.63
N LYS A 50 -1.02 -22.91 -1.49
CA LYS A 50 -1.39 -24.18 -2.17
C LYS A 50 -1.44 -23.97 -3.68
N GLY A 51 -0.70 -24.82 -4.41
CA GLY A 51 -0.88 -24.98 -5.85
C GLY A 51 -0.31 -23.87 -6.72
N GLY A 52 0.73 -23.16 -6.28
CA GLY A 52 1.41 -22.15 -7.13
C GLY A 52 0.58 -20.89 -7.39
N LYS A 53 -0.56 -20.72 -6.75
CA LYS A 53 -1.25 -19.44 -6.67
C LYS A 53 -0.57 -18.62 -5.59
N SER A 54 0.21 -17.66 -6.02
CA SER A 54 0.70 -16.59 -5.16
C SER A 54 -0.50 -15.69 -4.83
N GLY A 55 -0.58 -15.29 -3.58
CA GLY A 55 -1.51 -14.25 -3.18
C GLY A 55 -2.10 -14.53 -1.81
N ALA A 56 -2.21 -13.53 -1.00
CA ALA A 56 -2.98 -13.51 0.22
C ALA A 56 -4.45 -13.87 -0.04
N GLU A 57 -4.93 -13.70 -1.26
CA GLU A 57 -6.23 -14.16 -1.77
C GLU A 57 -6.50 -15.65 -1.51
N ALA A 58 -5.44 -16.48 -1.49
CA ALA A 58 -5.57 -17.92 -1.25
C ALA A 58 -5.39 -18.30 0.24
N PHE A 59 -4.86 -17.40 1.07
CA PHE A 59 -4.63 -17.60 2.49
C PHE A 59 -4.89 -16.30 3.24
N ASN A 60 -6.09 -16.18 3.76
CA ASN A 60 -6.36 -15.15 4.73
C ASN A 60 -5.35 -15.30 5.91
N ILE A 61 -4.77 -14.22 6.38
CA ILE A 61 -3.90 -14.16 7.57
C ILE A 61 -4.56 -14.90 8.75
N ASP A 62 -5.87 -14.86 8.83
CA ASP A 62 -6.67 -15.57 9.83
C ASP A 62 -6.53 -17.10 9.77
N GLU A 63 -6.11 -17.68 8.66
CA GLU A 63 -5.82 -19.12 8.59
C GLU A 63 -4.67 -19.52 9.53
N CYS A 64 -3.67 -18.65 9.68
CA CYS A 64 -2.55 -18.90 10.57
C CYS A 64 -2.94 -18.85 12.07
N LYS A 65 -4.04 -18.22 12.40
CA LYS A 65 -4.59 -18.17 13.76
C LYS A 65 -5.33 -19.46 14.16
N LYS A 66 -5.60 -20.36 13.20
CA LYS A 66 -6.33 -21.61 13.48
C LYS A 66 -5.42 -22.64 14.13
N PRO A 67 -5.94 -23.42 15.13
CA PRO A 67 -5.19 -24.51 15.73
C PRO A 67 -4.66 -25.50 14.69
N GLY A 68 -3.42 -25.93 14.84
CA GLY A 68 -2.76 -26.89 13.94
C GLY A 68 -2.10 -26.28 12.71
N MET A 69 -2.13 -24.95 12.56
CA MET A 69 -1.49 -24.25 11.45
C MET A 69 -0.05 -23.83 11.72
N GLU A 70 0.46 -24.01 12.94
CA GLU A 70 1.78 -23.52 13.40
C GLU A 70 2.93 -24.01 12.50
N LYS A 71 2.85 -25.25 11.99
CA LYS A 71 3.87 -25.80 11.09
C LYS A 71 3.81 -25.24 9.67
N ARG A 72 2.67 -24.65 9.30
CA ARG A 72 2.39 -24.11 7.95
C ARG A 72 2.56 -22.60 7.88
N CYS A 73 2.73 -21.97 9.01
CA CYS A 73 2.91 -20.54 9.12
C CYS A 73 4.28 -20.20 9.71
N GLU A 74 4.70 -18.98 9.49
CA GLU A 74 5.96 -18.40 9.99
C GLU A 74 5.68 -17.01 10.53
N ASP A 75 6.27 -16.71 11.69
CA ASP A 75 6.20 -15.37 12.26
C ASP A 75 7.12 -14.44 11.47
N VAL A 76 6.52 -13.36 10.97
CA VAL A 76 7.18 -12.35 10.15
C VAL A 76 7.19 -11.03 10.94
N PRO A 77 8.28 -10.26 10.93
CA PRO A 77 8.28 -8.92 11.51
C PRO A 77 7.18 -8.07 10.88
N MET A 78 6.41 -7.39 11.71
CA MET A 78 5.41 -6.40 11.31
C MET A 78 5.85 -5.04 11.82
N LEU A 79 5.87 -4.05 10.95
CA LEU A 79 6.31 -2.70 11.25
C LEU A 79 5.25 -1.69 10.83
N SER A 80 5.13 -0.61 11.58
CA SER A 80 4.47 0.58 11.03
C SER A 80 5.31 1.14 9.89
N LEU A 81 4.68 1.80 8.91
CA LEU A 81 5.45 2.40 7.81
C LEU A 81 6.43 3.45 8.35
N GLN A 82 6.06 4.18 9.41
CA GLN A 82 6.96 5.13 10.08
C GLN A 82 8.21 4.43 10.63
N SER A 83 8.03 3.35 11.41
CA SER A 83 9.14 2.58 11.98
C SER A 83 10.04 1.98 10.90
N TYR A 84 9.43 1.49 9.81
CA TYR A 84 10.16 0.98 8.67
C TYR A 84 11.04 2.06 8.02
N VAL A 85 10.45 3.23 7.73
CA VAL A 85 11.15 4.34 7.10
C VAL A 85 12.29 4.87 7.99
N ASP A 86 12.06 4.97 9.30
CA ASP A 86 13.08 5.43 10.23
C ASP A 86 14.25 4.47 10.37
N THR A 87 13.99 3.16 10.23
CA THR A 87 14.97 2.11 10.45
C THR A 87 15.75 1.74 9.20
N TYR A 88 15.09 1.68 8.04
CA TYR A 88 15.66 1.05 6.84
C TYR A 88 15.83 2.01 5.65
N VAL A 89 15.18 3.18 5.66
CA VAL A 89 15.34 4.15 4.57
C VAL A 89 16.41 5.17 4.94
N GLU A 90 17.60 5.01 4.35
CA GLU A 90 18.76 5.88 4.64
C GLU A 90 18.53 7.30 4.14
N SER A 91 17.93 7.45 2.97
CA SER A 91 17.65 8.74 2.37
C SER A 91 16.67 9.54 3.22
N LYS A 92 17.04 10.77 3.54
CA LYS A 92 16.14 11.75 4.19
C LYS A 92 15.43 12.66 3.18
N GLY A 93 15.63 12.43 1.89
CA GLY A 93 14.96 13.10 0.79
C GLY A 93 13.50 12.68 0.65
N PRO A 94 12.80 13.15 -0.41
CA PRO A 94 11.41 12.79 -0.64
C PRO A 94 11.25 11.29 -0.93
N ILE A 95 10.12 10.74 -0.52
CA ILE A 95 9.60 9.46 -1.00
C ILE A 95 8.78 9.79 -2.25
N ASN A 96 9.34 9.52 -3.42
CA ASN A 96 8.69 9.94 -4.66
C ASN A 96 7.39 9.19 -4.91
N ILE A 97 7.37 7.86 -4.66
CA ILE A 97 6.21 6.99 -4.84
C ILE A 97 6.10 6.06 -3.65
N LEU A 98 4.92 6.00 -3.06
CA LEU A 98 4.48 5.01 -2.09
C LEU A 98 3.32 4.24 -2.72
N SER A 99 3.59 3.01 -3.15
CA SER A 99 2.58 2.09 -3.67
C SER A 99 2.22 1.08 -2.58
N ILE A 100 0.94 0.99 -2.24
CA ILE A 100 0.41 0.15 -1.19
C ILE A 100 -0.55 -0.85 -1.83
N ASP A 101 -0.23 -2.13 -1.68
CA ASP A 101 -1.04 -3.26 -2.13
C ASP A 101 -0.85 -4.39 -1.10
N VAL A 102 -1.69 -4.35 -0.08
CA VAL A 102 -1.60 -5.23 1.10
C VAL A 102 -2.90 -6.00 1.36
N GLU A 103 -3.64 -6.26 0.27
CA GLU A 103 -4.81 -7.13 0.28
C GLU A 103 -5.85 -6.73 1.34
N GLY A 104 -6.16 -5.42 1.39
CA GLY A 104 -7.21 -4.85 2.24
C GLY A 104 -6.76 -4.32 3.59
N TYR A 105 -5.46 -4.28 3.87
CA TYR A 105 -4.89 -3.63 5.06
C TYR A 105 -4.28 -2.27 4.74
N ASP A 106 -4.60 -1.68 3.59
CA ASP A 106 -4.04 -0.45 3.05
C ASP A 106 -4.25 0.74 3.99
N PHE A 107 -5.44 0.82 4.61
CA PHE A 107 -5.72 1.87 5.59
C PHE A 107 -4.78 1.78 6.81
N ASP A 108 -4.47 0.56 7.30
CA ASP A 108 -3.56 0.37 8.41
C ASP A 108 -2.15 0.86 8.06
N VAL A 109 -1.69 0.61 6.83
CA VAL A 109 -0.40 1.13 6.33
C VAL A 109 -0.41 2.66 6.30
N LEU A 110 -1.46 3.27 5.74
CA LEU A 110 -1.61 4.73 5.71
C LEU A 110 -1.66 5.34 7.12
N PHE A 111 -2.40 4.71 8.03
CA PHE A 111 -2.50 5.17 9.43
C PHE A 111 -1.17 5.05 10.16
N GLY A 112 -0.39 3.97 9.90
CA GLY A 112 0.95 3.75 10.45
C GLY A 112 2.06 4.55 9.78
N ALA A 113 1.75 5.34 8.75
CA ALA A 113 2.76 6.07 8.00
C ALA A 113 3.31 7.31 8.71
N GLY A 114 2.55 7.89 9.65
CA GLY A 114 3.02 9.00 10.48
C GLY A 114 3.58 10.18 9.69
N SER A 115 4.82 10.56 9.99
CA SER A 115 5.54 11.65 9.31
C SER A 115 6.17 11.24 7.98
N ALA A 116 6.20 9.95 7.64
CA ALA A 116 6.65 9.51 6.32
C ALA A 116 5.79 10.10 5.21
N LEU A 117 4.47 10.30 5.46
CA LEU A 117 3.58 10.99 4.51
C LEU A 117 3.96 12.46 4.29
N ASP A 118 4.55 13.14 5.26
CA ASP A 118 4.92 14.56 5.14
C ASP A 118 6.02 14.80 4.08
N ARG A 119 6.75 13.73 3.73
CA ARG A 119 7.77 13.75 2.69
C ARG A 119 7.46 12.87 1.47
N THR A 120 6.24 12.31 1.40
CA THR A 120 5.79 11.51 0.26
C THR A 120 5.16 12.40 -0.79
N GLU A 121 5.55 12.18 -2.05
CA GLU A 121 5.08 12.99 -3.20
C GLU A 121 3.84 12.39 -3.85
N TYR A 122 3.77 11.06 -3.95
CA TYR A 122 2.66 10.32 -4.55
C TYR A 122 2.37 9.07 -3.75
N VAL A 123 1.09 8.80 -3.53
CA VAL A 123 0.58 7.59 -2.87
C VAL A 123 -0.46 6.94 -3.76
N GLU A 124 -0.38 5.62 -3.89
CA GLU A 124 -1.47 4.82 -4.44
C GLU A 124 -1.80 3.65 -3.53
N PHE A 125 -3.07 3.28 -3.47
CA PHE A 125 -3.57 2.17 -2.66
C PHE A 125 -4.86 1.60 -3.25
N GLU A 126 -5.23 0.39 -2.80
CA GLU A 126 -6.47 -0.26 -3.20
C GLU A 126 -7.60 -0.04 -2.20
N TYR A 127 -8.81 0.09 -2.72
CA TYR A 127 -10.05 0.13 -1.93
C TYR A 127 -11.03 -0.93 -2.42
N HIS A 128 -11.42 -1.84 -1.54
CA HIS A 128 -12.31 -2.95 -1.84
C HIS A 128 -12.97 -3.51 -0.55
N ASN A 129 -13.68 -4.64 -0.63
CA ASN A 129 -14.42 -5.22 0.48
C ASN A 129 -13.67 -6.37 1.19
N VAL A 130 -12.35 -6.27 1.35
CA VAL A 130 -11.52 -7.28 2.03
C VAL A 130 -10.72 -6.63 3.15
N GLY A 131 -10.28 -7.43 4.11
CA GLY A 131 -9.39 -6.99 5.19
C GLY A 131 -10.03 -5.98 6.13
N THR A 132 -9.29 -4.98 6.52
CA THR A 132 -9.74 -3.94 7.46
C THR A 132 -10.66 -2.91 6.84
N TRP A 133 -10.80 -2.87 5.51
CA TRP A 133 -11.81 -2.06 4.83
C TRP A 133 -13.25 -2.38 5.24
N TYR A 134 -13.51 -3.53 5.87
CA TYR A 134 -14.81 -3.80 6.52
C TYR A 134 -15.12 -2.87 7.69
N TYR A 135 -14.11 -2.29 8.31
CA TYR A 135 -14.21 -1.46 9.52
C TYR A 135 -13.87 0.01 9.26
N HIS A 136 -13.33 0.31 8.08
CA HIS A 136 -12.91 1.64 7.67
C HIS A 136 -13.59 2.06 6.37
N HIS A 137 -13.86 3.35 6.27
CA HIS A 137 -14.42 3.94 5.07
C HIS A 137 -13.32 4.58 4.22
N LEU A 138 -13.56 4.66 2.90
CA LEU A 138 -12.67 5.41 2.01
C LEU A 138 -12.46 6.85 2.49
N SER A 139 -13.52 7.47 3.04
CA SER A 139 -13.44 8.81 3.61
C SER A 139 -12.37 8.94 4.71
N ASP A 140 -12.09 7.89 5.48
CA ASP A 140 -11.09 7.95 6.55
C ASP A 140 -9.69 8.11 5.96
N ALA A 141 -9.37 7.32 4.92
CA ALA A 141 -8.11 7.43 4.19
C ALA A 141 -7.97 8.78 3.46
N VAL A 142 -9.06 9.21 2.78
CA VAL A 142 -9.07 10.48 2.05
C VAL A 142 -8.90 11.67 2.98
N HIS A 143 -9.57 11.69 4.14
CA HIS A 143 -9.42 12.76 5.13
C HIS A 143 -8.01 12.79 5.75
N LEU A 144 -7.45 11.60 6.05
CA LEU A 144 -6.07 11.50 6.53
C LEU A 144 -5.10 12.11 5.52
N LEU A 145 -5.20 11.71 4.25
CA LEU A 145 -4.32 12.19 3.17
C LEU A 145 -4.58 13.66 2.83
N ASP A 146 -5.83 14.12 2.86
CA ASP A 146 -6.15 15.55 2.67
C ASP A 146 -5.51 16.42 3.76
N GLY A 147 -5.58 15.97 5.02
CA GLY A 147 -4.90 16.61 6.16
C GLY A 147 -3.38 16.63 6.03
N LYS A 148 -2.80 15.69 5.29
CA LYS A 148 -1.37 15.64 4.95
C LYS A 148 -1.01 16.40 3.66
N GLY A 149 -1.96 17.05 3.03
CA GLY A 149 -1.72 17.89 1.85
C GLY A 149 -1.87 17.20 0.50
N PHE A 150 -2.51 16.04 0.43
CA PHE A 150 -2.74 15.33 -0.83
C PHE A 150 -4.07 15.69 -1.50
N ASN A 151 -4.09 15.62 -2.83
CA ASN A 151 -5.30 15.51 -3.63
C ASN A 151 -5.46 14.07 -4.09
N CYS A 152 -6.62 13.46 -3.84
CA CYS A 152 -6.89 12.05 -4.13
C CYS A 152 -7.94 11.89 -5.23
N TYR A 153 -7.73 10.86 -6.04
CA TYR A 153 -8.56 10.52 -7.19
C TYR A 153 -8.78 9.01 -7.26
N TRP A 154 -9.95 8.57 -7.64
CA TRP A 154 -10.08 7.24 -8.21
C TRP A 154 -9.36 7.17 -9.54
N ALA A 155 -8.52 6.14 -9.69
CA ALA A 155 -7.73 5.90 -10.89
C ALA A 155 -8.40 4.81 -11.75
N GLY A 156 -8.86 5.20 -12.93
CA GLY A 156 -9.39 4.31 -13.96
C GLY A 156 -8.48 4.25 -15.18
N ASN A 157 -8.91 3.52 -16.20
CA ASN A 157 -8.16 3.41 -17.45
C ASN A 157 -8.16 4.76 -18.21
N GLY A 158 -7.08 5.51 -18.07
CA GLY A 158 -6.93 6.83 -18.70
C GLY A 158 -7.85 7.91 -18.13
N LYS A 159 -8.47 7.68 -16.98
CA LYS A 159 -9.42 8.59 -16.33
C LYS A 159 -9.09 8.75 -14.87
N LEU A 160 -9.34 9.95 -14.34
CA LEU A 160 -9.26 10.25 -12.92
C LEU A 160 -10.59 10.85 -12.45
N TRP A 161 -11.03 10.46 -11.26
CA TRP A 161 -12.20 11.04 -10.62
C TRP A 161 -11.82 11.55 -9.23
N ARG A 162 -11.81 12.88 -9.06
CA ARG A 162 -11.43 13.52 -7.80
C ARG A 162 -12.40 13.15 -6.69
N ILE A 163 -11.87 12.74 -5.54
CA ILE A 163 -12.67 12.27 -4.41
C ILE A 163 -12.51 13.13 -3.15
N ASN A 164 -11.43 13.89 -2.99
CA ASN A 164 -11.32 14.85 -1.88
C ASN A 164 -11.88 16.23 -2.27
N GLY A 165 -12.33 16.98 -1.25
CA GLY A 165 -13.00 18.26 -1.44
C GLY A 165 -14.49 18.16 -1.81
N CYS A 166 -14.90 17.04 -2.42
CA CYS A 166 -16.29 16.72 -2.77
C CYS A 166 -16.63 15.28 -2.37
N MET A 167 -16.11 14.80 -1.22
CA MET A 167 -16.34 13.44 -0.76
C MET A 167 -17.84 13.20 -0.56
N HIS A 168 -18.39 12.24 -1.28
CA HIS A 168 -19.80 11.84 -1.18
C HIS A 168 -19.89 10.51 -0.47
N GLU A 169 -20.86 10.35 0.45
CA GLU A 169 -21.00 9.12 1.25
C GLU A 169 -21.13 7.84 0.40
N ILE A 170 -21.72 7.93 -0.80
CA ILE A 170 -21.83 6.80 -1.70
C ILE A 170 -20.47 6.19 -2.04
N TYR A 171 -19.39 6.96 -1.97
CA TYR A 171 -18.04 6.46 -2.24
C TYR A 171 -17.58 5.44 -1.19
N ASN A 172 -18.08 5.54 0.04
CA ASN A 172 -17.82 4.58 1.09
C ASN A 172 -18.50 3.22 0.87
N THR A 173 -19.51 3.19 0.01
CA THR A 173 -20.25 1.94 -0.31
C THR A 173 -19.77 1.29 -1.60
N TRP A 174 -18.84 1.93 -2.32
CA TRP A 174 -18.33 1.47 -3.60
C TRP A 174 -17.12 0.55 -3.42
N HIS A 175 -17.37 -0.68 -3.01
CA HIS A 175 -16.34 -1.68 -2.69
C HIS A 175 -15.97 -2.58 -3.89
N PHE A 176 -15.95 -2.04 -5.10
CA PHE A 176 -15.62 -2.79 -6.31
C PHE A 176 -14.16 -2.56 -6.70
N TRP A 177 -13.26 -3.27 -6.08
CA TRP A 177 -11.82 -3.28 -6.38
C TRP A 177 -11.32 -2.10 -7.20
N SER A 178 -10.95 -1.04 -6.56
CA SER A 178 -10.59 0.21 -7.21
C SER A 178 -9.27 0.76 -6.66
N ASN A 179 -8.48 1.37 -7.54
CA ASN A 179 -7.25 2.04 -7.16
C ASN A 179 -7.52 3.52 -6.86
N VAL A 180 -6.91 4.00 -5.80
CA VAL A 180 -6.89 5.40 -5.41
C VAL A 180 -5.49 5.95 -5.60
N ALA A 181 -5.36 7.05 -6.32
CA ALA A 181 -4.11 7.75 -6.59
C ALA A 181 -4.13 9.14 -5.95
N CYS A 182 -3.13 9.44 -5.12
CA CYS A 182 -3.05 10.69 -4.39
C CYS A 182 -1.72 11.38 -4.66
N VAL A 183 -1.76 12.68 -4.99
CA VAL A 183 -0.58 13.51 -5.23
C VAL A 183 -0.49 14.61 -4.19
N HIS A 184 0.69 14.78 -3.58
CA HIS A 184 0.92 15.87 -2.67
C HIS A 184 0.88 17.21 -3.40
N ARG A 185 0.20 18.21 -2.82
CA ARG A 185 -0.06 19.53 -3.47
C ARG A 185 1.22 20.30 -3.78
N SER A 186 2.33 20.00 -3.09
CA SER A 186 3.64 20.59 -3.41
C SER A 186 4.20 20.12 -4.75
N GLN A 187 3.72 18.98 -5.28
CA GLN A 187 4.12 18.45 -6.59
C GLN A 187 3.32 19.13 -7.71
N VAL A 188 3.59 20.41 -7.92
CA VAL A 188 2.78 21.31 -8.76
C VAL A 188 2.55 20.76 -10.17
N SER A 189 3.58 20.19 -10.80
CA SER A 189 3.48 19.68 -12.18
C SER A 189 2.56 18.46 -12.25
N LEU A 190 2.79 17.46 -11.37
CA LEU A 190 2.00 16.23 -11.32
C LEU A 190 0.56 16.52 -10.88
N SER A 191 0.38 17.38 -9.86
CA SER A 191 -0.94 17.80 -9.38
C SER A 191 -1.76 18.47 -10.49
N LYS A 192 -1.15 19.38 -11.27
CA LYS A 192 -1.82 20.01 -12.44
C LYS A 192 -2.17 18.97 -13.52
N THR A 193 -1.31 18.01 -13.75
CA THR A 193 -1.56 16.95 -14.74
C THR A 193 -2.75 16.08 -14.32
N MET A 194 -2.78 15.64 -13.06
CA MET A 194 -3.89 14.83 -12.55
C MET A 194 -5.21 15.61 -12.57
N GLU A 195 -5.19 16.89 -12.17
CA GLU A 195 -6.38 17.73 -12.22
C GLU A 195 -6.87 17.95 -13.66
N ARG A 196 -5.98 18.14 -14.64
CA ARG A 196 -6.33 18.22 -16.06
C ARG A 196 -7.02 16.94 -16.54
N ILE A 197 -6.49 15.76 -16.21
CA ILE A 197 -7.11 14.48 -16.58
C ILE A 197 -8.50 14.34 -15.93
N PHE A 198 -8.67 14.78 -14.69
CA PHE A 198 -9.98 14.82 -14.05
C PHE A 198 -10.96 15.71 -14.80
N LEU A 199 -10.57 16.93 -15.16
CA LEU A 199 -11.43 17.85 -15.92
C LEU A 199 -11.79 17.29 -17.30
N GLU A 200 -10.85 16.62 -17.98
CA GLU A 200 -11.11 15.91 -19.24
C GLU A 200 -12.08 14.73 -19.02
N THR A 201 -11.99 14.03 -17.88
CA THR A 201 -12.93 12.96 -17.51
C THR A 201 -14.35 13.48 -17.31
N LEU A 202 -14.51 14.68 -16.73
CA LEU A 202 -15.82 15.31 -16.54
C LEU A 202 -16.46 15.75 -17.85
N ALA A 203 -15.65 16.06 -18.88
CA ALA A 203 -16.12 16.57 -20.17
C ALA A 203 -16.47 15.44 -21.16
N ALA A 204 -16.13 14.18 -20.85
CA ALA A 204 -16.34 13.00 -21.70
C ALA A 204 -17.66 12.29 -21.43
#